data_a013842d5d13e00882a6babcd93e446a
#
_entry.id   a013842d5d13e00882a6babcd93e446a
#
_cell.length_a   1.000
_cell.length_b   1.000
_cell.length_c   1.000
_cell.angle_alpha   90.00
_cell.angle_beta   90.00
_cell.angle_gamma   90.00
#
_symmetry.space_group_name_H-M   'P 1'
#
loop_
_entity.id
_entity.type
_entity.pdbx_description
1 polymer ?
#
loop_
_entity_poly.entity_id
_entity_poly.type
_entity_poly.pdbx_seq_one_letter_code
_entity_poly.pdbx_strand_id
1 'polypeptide(L)'
;MLQWKPIWTLPLAALLFVGGCAAPPAEPPEDSAASIDPKAAETLKQMGDLMAGAQAMFCRVQALIDRPQDTGQLVQFSRTTEVTAVRPDKLYAKTIADDGAWAAWYDGKTLTLLARGPNTYATEQVPGRIGEMLDTMADKYDLVMPMADLLVPDVRESLLANVDAGFYMGIRSVGDRKCHHLLFRQENIDWQIWIDADGQPLPRKLVITYKLEPGQPQYVATFDDWNLSPTVSAETFAFSAPAGAEAVTMPSLLGKEAGE
;
A
#
# COMPACT_ATOMS: atom_id res chain seq x y z
N MET A 1 32.54 -8.16 -25.06
CA MET A 1 32.49 -6.98 -25.93
C MET A 1 31.80 -7.37 -27.22
N LEU A 2 30.53 -7.10 -27.36
CA LEU A 2 29.79 -7.19 -28.64
C LEU A 2 29.15 -5.82 -28.86
N GLN A 3 29.73 -5.10 -29.83
CA GLN A 3 29.18 -3.82 -30.32
C GLN A 3 28.09 -4.12 -31.35
N TRP A 4 26.88 -3.65 -31.09
CA TRP A 4 25.82 -3.57 -32.09
C TRP A 4 25.83 -2.18 -32.71
N LYS A 5 26.12 -2.11 -34.04
CA LYS A 5 25.97 -0.90 -34.85
C LYS A 5 24.55 -0.85 -35.41
N PRO A 6 23.89 0.32 -35.46
CA PRO A 6 22.61 0.46 -36.16
C PRO A 6 22.83 0.70 -37.65
N ILE A 7 22.16 -0.11 -38.46
CA ILE A 7 22.09 0.10 -39.94
C ILE A 7 20.63 0.58 -40.23
N TRP A 8 20.45 1.84 -40.49
CA TRP A 8 19.30 2.33 -41.25
C TRP A 8 19.65 3.62 -41.97
N THR A 9 20.05 3.49 -43.26
CA THR A 9 19.99 4.56 -44.24
C THR A 9 18.88 4.20 -45.22
N LEU A 10 17.80 4.97 -45.32
CA LEU A 10 16.83 4.93 -46.38
C LEU A 10 16.62 6.33 -46.97
N PRO A 11 16.42 6.47 -48.26
CA PRO A 11 16.46 7.73 -48.96
C PRO A 11 15.16 8.51 -48.87
N LEU A 12 15.31 9.80 -48.94
CA LEU A 12 14.30 10.84 -49.01
C LEU A 12 13.40 10.64 -50.28
N ALA A 13 12.15 10.28 -50.13
CA ALA A 13 11.13 10.38 -51.18
C ALA A 13 10.20 11.55 -50.85
N ALA A 14 10.23 12.53 -51.74
CA ALA A 14 9.32 13.68 -51.69
C ALA A 14 7.89 13.22 -51.97
N LEU A 15 6.98 13.50 -51.05
CA LEU A 15 5.54 13.33 -51.26
C LEU A 15 4.81 14.67 -51.12
N LEU A 16 4.10 14.96 -52.19
CA LEU A 16 3.27 16.14 -52.45
C LEU A 16 2.21 16.35 -51.35
N PHE A 17 2.14 17.56 -50.82
CA PHE A 17 1.09 18.05 -49.95
C PHE A 17 -0.25 18.04 -50.72
N VAL A 18 -1.15 17.15 -50.35
CA VAL A 18 -2.60 17.32 -50.55
C VAL A 18 -3.15 17.90 -49.26
N GLY A 19 -3.63 19.15 -49.33
CA GLY A 19 -4.25 19.82 -48.22
C GLY A 19 -5.56 19.14 -47.79
N GLY A 20 -5.49 18.34 -46.72
CA GLY A 20 -6.64 17.90 -45.98
C GLY A 20 -6.82 18.85 -44.79
N CYS A 21 -8.00 19.47 -44.65
CA CYS A 21 -8.39 20.16 -43.42
C CYS A 21 -8.35 19.14 -42.27
N ALA A 22 -7.26 19.11 -41.52
CA ALA A 22 -7.21 18.44 -40.23
C ALA A 22 -8.09 19.26 -39.27
N ALA A 23 -9.14 18.63 -38.74
CA ALA A 23 -9.85 19.16 -37.61
C ALA A 23 -8.83 19.43 -36.49
N PRO A 24 -8.95 20.53 -35.73
CA PRO A 24 -8.09 20.77 -34.59
C PRO A 24 -8.15 19.56 -33.67
N PRO A 25 -7.01 19.15 -33.03
CA PRO A 25 -7.03 18.10 -32.04
C PRO A 25 -8.10 18.47 -31.01
N ALA A 26 -8.96 17.51 -30.67
CA ALA A 26 -9.95 17.69 -29.63
C ALA A 26 -9.19 18.13 -28.38
N GLU A 27 -9.57 19.29 -27.82
CA GLU A 27 -9.09 19.71 -26.51
C GLU A 27 -9.30 18.55 -25.54
N PRO A 28 -8.31 18.23 -24.67
CA PRO A 28 -8.52 17.27 -23.64
C PRO A 28 -9.76 17.71 -22.85
N PRO A 29 -10.66 16.79 -22.44
CA PRO A 29 -11.87 17.13 -21.73
C PRO A 29 -11.48 18.06 -20.57
N GLU A 30 -12.09 19.24 -20.53
CA GLU A 30 -11.93 20.19 -19.43
C GLU A 30 -12.06 19.43 -18.12
N ASP A 31 -11.10 19.66 -17.24
CA ASP A 31 -10.99 19.17 -15.86
C ASP A 31 -12.36 18.80 -15.30
N SER A 32 -12.64 17.50 -15.25
CA SER A 32 -13.83 17.04 -14.53
C SER A 32 -13.58 17.47 -13.08
N ALA A 33 -14.29 18.51 -12.66
CA ALA A 33 -14.20 19.11 -11.34
C ALA A 33 -14.00 18.01 -10.28
N ALA A 34 -13.08 18.24 -9.37
CA ALA A 34 -12.79 17.38 -8.23
C ALA A 34 -14.09 16.87 -7.60
N SER A 35 -14.49 15.65 -7.91
CA SER A 35 -15.74 15.08 -7.42
C SER A 35 -15.60 13.57 -7.24
N ILE A 36 -16.21 13.09 -6.16
CA ILE A 36 -16.29 11.66 -5.89
C ILE A 36 -17.70 11.19 -6.30
N ASP A 37 -17.75 10.18 -7.17
CA ASP A 37 -18.99 9.50 -7.55
C ASP A 37 -19.76 9.09 -6.27
N PRO A 38 -21.05 9.44 -6.14
CA PRO A 38 -21.84 9.11 -4.96
C PRO A 38 -21.85 7.60 -4.64
N LYS A 39 -21.82 6.74 -5.66
CA LYS A 39 -21.76 5.29 -5.45
C LYS A 39 -20.39 4.84 -4.92
N ALA A 40 -19.31 5.45 -5.39
CA ALA A 40 -17.97 5.20 -4.85
C ALA A 40 -17.87 5.65 -3.39
N ALA A 41 -18.35 6.86 -3.09
CA ALA A 41 -18.37 7.41 -1.74
C ALA A 41 -19.19 6.53 -0.76
N GLU A 42 -20.38 6.10 -1.16
CA GLU A 42 -21.24 5.25 -0.34
C GLU A 42 -20.64 3.86 -0.11
N THR A 43 -20.06 3.25 -1.15
CA THR A 43 -19.44 1.93 -1.03
C THR A 43 -18.21 1.98 -0.11
N LEU A 44 -17.37 3.01 -0.26
CA LEU A 44 -16.22 3.22 0.62
C LEU A 44 -16.64 3.48 2.06
N LYS A 45 -17.73 4.24 2.26
CA LYS A 45 -18.30 4.51 3.57
C LYS A 45 -18.74 3.21 4.26
N GLN A 46 -19.45 2.33 3.57
CA GLN A 46 -19.89 1.04 4.12
C GLN A 46 -18.73 0.18 4.59
N MET A 47 -17.65 0.12 3.79
CA MET A 47 -16.41 -0.54 4.19
C MET A 47 -15.78 0.15 5.41
N GLY A 48 -15.66 1.47 5.39
CA GLY A 48 -15.08 2.25 6.48
C GLY A 48 -15.84 2.06 7.79
N ASP A 49 -17.16 2.11 7.77
CA ASP A 49 -18.02 1.90 8.94
C ASP A 49 -17.84 0.48 9.53
N LEU A 50 -17.76 -0.54 8.67
CA LEU A 50 -17.49 -1.91 9.10
C LEU A 50 -16.13 -2.02 9.78
N MET A 51 -15.09 -1.48 9.14
CA MET A 51 -13.72 -1.53 9.66
C MET A 51 -13.58 -0.72 10.95
N ALA A 52 -14.18 0.47 11.01
CA ALA A 52 -14.17 1.33 12.21
C ALA A 52 -14.87 0.67 13.41
N GLY A 53 -15.92 -0.11 13.17
CA GLY A 53 -16.64 -0.85 14.20
C GLY A 53 -15.87 -2.02 14.83
N ALA A 54 -14.82 -2.50 14.18
CA ALA A 54 -14.02 -3.62 14.66
C ALA A 54 -13.05 -3.18 15.77
N GLN A 55 -13.21 -3.71 16.98
CA GLN A 55 -12.26 -3.48 18.09
C GLN A 55 -10.99 -4.29 17.94
N ALA A 56 -11.09 -5.47 17.35
CA ALA A 56 -9.97 -6.31 17.03
C ALA A 56 -10.11 -6.83 15.59
N MET A 57 -8.99 -7.05 14.92
CA MET A 57 -9.00 -7.57 13.56
C MET A 57 -7.77 -8.45 13.29
N PHE A 58 -7.98 -9.41 12.42
CA PHE A 58 -6.93 -10.21 11.80
C PHE A 58 -7.15 -10.23 10.29
N CYS A 59 -6.10 -10.15 9.52
CA CYS A 59 -6.13 -10.44 8.09
C CYS A 59 -4.77 -10.99 7.62
N ARG A 60 -4.80 -11.71 6.49
CA ARG A 60 -3.63 -12.05 5.71
C ARG A 60 -3.58 -11.19 4.46
N VAL A 61 -2.44 -10.57 4.22
CA VAL A 61 -2.18 -9.70 3.08
C VAL A 61 -1.11 -10.33 2.22
N GLN A 62 -1.39 -10.57 0.96
CA GLN A 62 -0.39 -10.93 -0.05
C GLN A 62 -0.13 -9.69 -0.90
N ALA A 63 1.10 -9.21 -0.93
CA ALA A 63 1.45 -8.00 -1.67
C ALA A 63 2.56 -8.24 -2.68
N LEU A 64 2.44 -7.54 -3.81
CA LEU A 64 3.46 -7.39 -4.84
C LEU A 64 3.90 -5.92 -4.85
N ILE A 65 5.19 -5.68 -4.89
CA ILE A 65 5.79 -4.35 -4.78
C ILE A 65 6.82 -4.19 -5.88
N ASP A 66 6.59 -3.24 -6.76
CA ASP A 66 7.57 -2.88 -7.76
C ASP A 66 8.64 -1.96 -7.14
N ARG A 67 9.92 -2.25 -7.39
CA ARG A 67 11.05 -1.41 -7.01
C ARG A 67 11.82 -0.98 -8.25
N PRO A 68 11.89 0.32 -8.55
CA PRO A 68 12.72 0.84 -9.64
C PRO A 68 14.19 0.50 -9.40
N GLN A 69 14.87 0.11 -10.47
CA GLN A 69 16.32 -0.11 -10.48
C GLN A 69 17.01 1.04 -11.21
N ASP A 70 18.29 1.24 -10.97
CA ASP A 70 19.12 2.26 -11.67
C ASP A 70 19.09 2.11 -13.19
N THR A 71 18.81 0.91 -13.68
CA THR A 71 18.64 0.60 -15.11
C THR A 71 17.30 1.05 -15.68
N GLY A 72 16.38 1.57 -14.87
CA GLY A 72 15.01 1.93 -15.24
C GLY A 72 14.03 0.76 -15.29
N GLN A 73 14.48 -0.46 -15.00
CA GLN A 73 13.60 -1.62 -14.91
C GLN A 73 12.87 -1.66 -13.57
N LEU A 74 11.63 -2.16 -13.58
CA LEU A 74 10.90 -2.47 -12.35
C LEU A 74 11.15 -3.93 -11.98
N VAL A 75 11.62 -4.17 -10.75
CA VAL A 75 11.72 -5.51 -10.17
C VAL A 75 10.60 -5.69 -9.16
N GLN A 76 9.83 -6.75 -9.31
CA GLN A 76 8.71 -7.03 -8.44
C GLN A 76 9.12 -7.98 -7.32
N PHE A 77 8.80 -7.57 -6.08
CA PHE A 77 8.99 -8.36 -4.86
C PHE A 77 7.64 -8.80 -4.32
N SER A 78 7.59 -10.00 -3.76
CA SER A 78 6.41 -10.52 -3.09
C SER A 78 6.57 -10.54 -1.57
N ARG A 79 5.46 -10.37 -0.86
CA ARG A 79 5.40 -10.58 0.58
C ARG A 79 4.04 -11.07 1.02
N THR A 80 4.04 -11.88 2.08
CA THR A 80 2.83 -12.26 2.81
C THR A 80 2.95 -11.75 4.23
N THR A 81 1.96 -10.97 4.66
CA THR A 81 1.90 -10.41 6.01
C THR A 81 0.62 -10.87 6.71
N GLU A 82 0.75 -11.42 7.89
CA GLU A 82 -0.33 -11.65 8.83
C GLU A 82 -0.36 -10.50 9.82
N VAL A 83 -1.50 -9.82 9.92
CA VAL A 83 -1.70 -8.66 10.80
C VAL A 83 -2.76 -8.97 11.82
N THR A 84 -2.46 -8.76 13.08
CA THR A 84 -3.41 -8.77 14.20
C THR A 84 -3.37 -7.41 14.86
N ALA A 85 -4.50 -6.73 14.96
CA ALA A 85 -4.61 -5.46 15.66
C ALA A 85 -5.73 -5.51 16.70
N VAL A 86 -5.51 -4.86 17.83
CA VAL A 86 -6.55 -4.56 18.83
C VAL A 86 -6.47 -3.06 19.11
N ARG A 87 -7.53 -2.36 18.74
CA ARG A 87 -7.61 -0.92 18.95
C ARG A 87 -7.72 -0.58 20.42
N PRO A 88 -7.18 0.56 20.85
CA PRO A 88 -6.55 1.58 19.99
C PRO A 88 -5.05 1.40 19.76
N ASP A 89 -4.35 0.47 20.44
CA ASP A 89 -2.93 0.58 20.69
C ASP A 89 -2.14 -0.75 20.65
N LYS A 90 -2.68 -1.80 20.08
CA LYS A 90 -1.99 -3.09 19.97
C LYS A 90 -1.89 -3.53 18.51
N LEU A 91 -0.69 -3.89 18.08
CA LEU A 91 -0.42 -4.41 16.74
C LEU A 91 0.62 -5.52 16.80
N TYR A 92 0.34 -6.60 16.11
CA TYR A 92 1.32 -7.63 15.78
C TYR A 92 1.27 -7.88 14.27
N ALA A 93 2.43 -7.88 13.62
CA ALA A 93 2.55 -8.22 12.22
C ALA A 93 3.70 -9.20 12.00
N LYS A 94 3.47 -10.19 11.16
CA LYS A 94 4.49 -11.16 10.73
C LYS A 94 4.54 -11.17 9.22
N THR A 95 5.70 -10.86 8.66
CA THR A 95 5.92 -10.79 7.21
C THR A 95 6.94 -11.83 6.77
N ILE A 96 6.63 -12.52 5.68
CA ILE A 96 7.57 -13.33 4.91
C ILE A 96 7.62 -12.72 3.52
N ALA A 97 8.82 -12.38 3.05
CA ALA A 97 9.06 -11.71 1.78
C ALA A 97 10.23 -12.36 1.05
N ASP A 98 10.38 -12.06 -0.24
CA ASP A 98 11.49 -12.54 -1.06
C ASP A 98 12.86 -12.07 -0.52
N ASP A 99 12.87 -10.89 0.09
CA ASP A 99 14.06 -10.23 0.64
C ASP A 99 14.25 -10.44 2.15
N GLY A 100 13.45 -11.32 2.77
CA GLY A 100 13.60 -11.67 4.18
C GLY A 100 12.30 -11.88 4.95
N ALA A 101 12.44 -12.13 6.24
CA ALA A 101 11.30 -12.33 7.14
C ALA A 101 11.40 -11.36 8.31
N TRP A 102 10.28 -10.71 8.63
CA TRP A 102 10.16 -9.65 9.63
C TRP A 102 9.02 -9.92 10.59
N ALA A 103 9.11 -9.37 11.77
CA ALA A 103 7.96 -9.28 12.67
C ALA A 103 7.98 -7.95 13.42
N ALA A 104 6.79 -7.45 13.76
CA ALA A 104 6.57 -6.21 14.48
C ALA A 104 5.63 -6.44 15.65
N TRP A 105 5.96 -5.88 16.80
CA TRP A 105 5.13 -5.87 18.01
C TRP A 105 4.96 -4.46 18.49
N TYR A 106 3.73 -4.05 18.71
CA TYR A 106 3.37 -2.77 19.31
C TYR A 106 2.42 -2.99 20.49
N ASP A 107 2.83 -2.52 21.66
CA ASP A 107 2.11 -2.72 22.91
C ASP A 107 1.43 -1.45 23.44
N GLY A 108 1.38 -0.38 22.65
CA GLY A 108 0.86 0.94 23.01
C GLY A 108 1.89 1.87 23.64
N LYS A 109 3.15 1.44 23.76
CA LYS A 109 4.26 2.22 24.31
C LYS A 109 5.53 2.06 23.49
N THR A 110 5.78 0.85 23.03
CA THR A 110 6.98 0.49 22.27
C THR A 110 6.61 -0.25 21.01
N LEU A 111 7.29 0.11 19.92
CA LEU A 111 7.33 -0.69 18.70
C LEU A 111 8.65 -1.44 18.65
N THR A 112 8.60 -2.76 18.56
CA THR A 112 9.77 -3.59 18.30
C THR A 112 9.67 -4.22 16.94
N LEU A 113 10.71 -4.06 16.12
CA LEU A 113 10.88 -4.76 14.83
C LEU A 113 11.97 -5.81 14.95
N LEU A 114 11.73 -6.99 14.41
CA LEU A 114 12.70 -8.09 14.34
C LEU A 114 12.95 -8.47 12.89
N ALA A 115 14.20 -8.38 12.44
CA ALA A 115 14.68 -8.98 11.19
C ALA A 115 15.12 -10.43 11.48
N ARG A 116 14.36 -11.41 11.01
CA ARG A 116 14.54 -12.83 11.37
C ARG A 116 15.78 -13.45 10.75
N GLY A 117 16.17 -13.03 9.52
CA GLY A 117 17.36 -13.57 8.85
C GLY A 117 18.64 -13.25 9.64
N PRO A 118 18.98 -11.98 9.86
CA PRO A 118 20.14 -11.60 10.67
C PRO A 118 19.93 -11.81 12.18
N ASN A 119 18.72 -12.13 12.64
CA ASN A 119 18.33 -12.25 14.04
C ASN A 119 18.64 -10.99 14.86
N THR A 120 18.34 -9.82 14.28
CA THR A 120 18.54 -8.52 14.93
C THR A 120 17.20 -7.84 15.17
N TYR A 121 17.10 -7.06 16.25
CA TYR A 121 15.88 -6.32 16.57
C TYR A 121 16.19 -4.89 17.04
N ALA A 122 15.22 -4.01 16.82
CA ALA A 122 15.26 -2.64 17.36
C ALA A 122 13.93 -2.31 18.04
N THR A 123 14.00 -1.56 19.11
CA THR A 123 12.83 -1.11 19.86
C THR A 123 12.83 0.42 19.94
N GLU A 124 11.69 1.01 19.59
CA GLU A 124 11.46 2.45 19.62
C GLU A 124 10.34 2.78 20.62
N GLN A 125 10.56 3.84 21.42
CA GLN A 125 9.52 4.41 22.28
C GLN A 125 8.61 5.27 21.42
N VAL A 126 7.35 4.88 21.29
CA VAL A 126 6.34 5.56 20.45
C VAL A 126 5.02 5.68 21.22
N PRO A 127 4.34 6.80 21.14
CA PRO A 127 3.13 7.02 21.92
C PRO A 127 1.89 6.29 21.40
N GLY A 128 1.06 5.99 22.29
CA GLY A 128 -0.30 5.63 22.51
C GLY A 128 -1.11 4.89 21.48
N ARG A 129 -1.51 5.51 20.37
CA ARG A 129 -2.44 4.90 19.39
C ARG A 129 -1.70 4.33 18.19
N ILE A 130 -2.30 3.34 17.51
CA ILE A 130 -1.73 2.75 16.28
C ILE A 130 -1.43 3.83 15.23
N GLY A 131 -2.36 4.77 14.98
CA GLY A 131 -2.15 5.86 14.02
C GLY A 131 -0.95 6.73 14.37
N GLU A 132 -0.87 7.20 15.62
CA GLU A 132 0.24 8.04 16.12
C GLU A 132 1.60 7.32 16.03
N MET A 133 1.59 6.01 16.27
CA MET A 133 2.79 5.17 16.10
C MET A 133 3.21 5.10 14.63
N LEU A 134 2.26 4.87 13.72
CA LEU A 134 2.52 4.80 12.28
C LEU A 134 3.04 6.13 11.73
N ASP A 135 2.43 7.26 12.13
CA ASP A 135 2.88 8.60 11.76
C ASP A 135 4.30 8.86 12.26
N THR A 136 4.58 8.53 13.54
CA THR A 136 5.93 8.68 14.12
C THR A 136 6.98 7.87 13.37
N MET A 137 6.65 6.65 12.94
CA MET A 137 7.58 5.80 12.19
C MET A 137 7.78 6.29 10.76
N ALA A 138 6.75 6.84 10.14
CA ALA A 138 6.86 7.48 8.83
C ALA A 138 7.73 8.74 8.90
N ASP A 139 7.46 9.64 9.82
CA ASP A 139 8.18 10.91 9.97
C ASP A 139 9.65 10.73 10.35
N LYS A 140 9.92 9.80 11.28
CA LYS A 140 11.26 9.63 11.86
C LYS A 140 12.16 8.71 11.07
N TYR A 141 11.57 7.72 10.41
CA TYR A 141 12.30 6.64 9.75
C TYR A 141 11.88 6.41 8.30
N ASP A 142 10.98 7.24 7.75
CA ASP A 142 10.43 7.04 6.42
C ASP A 142 9.89 5.60 6.22
N LEU A 143 9.34 5.05 7.30
CA LEU A 143 8.75 3.72 7.33
C LEU A 143 7.25 3.82 7.08
N VAL A 144 6.87 3.88 5.81
CA VAL A 144 5.47 3.93 5.39
C VAL A 144 4.92 2.51 5.27
N MET A 145 3.78 2.27 5.91
CA MET A 145 3.02 1.03 5.77
C MET A 145 1.81 1.28 4.87
N PRO A 146 1.82 0.84 3.60
CA PRO A 146 0.63 0.93 2.77
C PRO A 146 -0.55 0.25 3.47
N MET A 147 -1.73 0.88 3.44
CA MET A 147 -2.96 0.43 4.09
C MET A 147 -3.02 0.59 5.63
N ALA A 148 -2.10 1.34 6.22
CA ALA A 148 -2.19 1.73 7.63
C ALA A 148 -3.55 2.36 7.97
N ASP A 149 -4.15 3.06 6.99
CA ASP A 149 -5.49 3.64 7.06
C ASP A 149 -6.60 2.65 7.45
N LEU A 150 -6.46 1.36 7.14
CA LEU A 150 -7.42 0.33 7.55
C LEU A 150 -7.35 -0.01 9.04
N LEU A 151 -6.27 0.37 9.72
CA LEU A 151 -6.03 0.08 11.13
C LEU A 151 -6.51 1.20 12.07
N VAL A 152 -6.70 2.41 11.56
CA VAL A 152 -7.16 3.56 12.35
C VAL A 152 -8.70 3.57 12.48
N PRO A 153 -9.28 4.27 13.48
CA PRO A 153 -10.74 4.31 13.64
C PRO A 153 -11.48 5.09 12.54
N ASP A 154 -10.83 6.10 11.99
CA ASP A 154 -11.36 7.04 10.98
C ASP A 154 -10.95 6.63 9.54
N VAL A 155 -11.09 5.33 9.25
CA VAL A 155 -10.70 4.69 7.98
C VAL A 155 -11.11 5.48 6.74
N ARG A 156 -12.38 5.93 6.69
CA ARG A 156 -12.91 6.64 5.53
C ARG A 156 -12.26 8.01 5.35
N GLU A 157 -12.15 8.77 6.43
CA GLU A 157 -11.58 10.10 6.45
C GLU A 157 -10.09 10.03 6.06
N SER A 158 -9.36 9.05 6.58
CA SER A 158 -7.96 8.80 6.27
C SER A 158 -7.76 8.47 4.78
N LEU A 159 -8.53 7.51 4.25
CA LEU A 159 -8.45 7.12 2.84
C LEU A 159 -8.82 8.26 1.86
N LEU A 160 -9.70 9.18 2.26
CA LEU A 160 -10.16 10.29 1.41
C LEU A 160 -9.38 11.60 1.62
N ALA A 161 -8.44 11.66 2.55
CA ALA A 161 -7.80 12.90 2.99
C ALA A 161 -7.20 13.74 1.87
N ASN A 162 -6.69 13.15 0.80
CA ASN A 162 -6.05 13.87 -0.30
C ASN A 162 -6.64 13.46 -1.66
N VAL A 163 -7.90 13.00 -1.67
CA VAL A 163 -8.55 12.55 -2.90
C VAL A 163 -9.14 13.71 -3.66
N ASP A 164 -8.70 13.89 -4.92
CA ASP A 164 -9.22 14.88 -5.86
C ASP A 164 -10.47 14.38 -6.58
N ALA A 165 -10.50 13.09 -6.96
CA ALA A 165 -11.62 12.49 -7.66
C ALA A 165 -11.77 11.01 -7.32
N GLY A 166 -13.01 10.51 -7.37
CA GLY A 166 -13.33 9.11 -7.15
C GLY A 166 -14.38 8.59 -8.12
N PHE A 167 -14.21 7.37 -8.60
CA PHE A 167 -15.04 6.76 -9.64
C PHE A 167 -15.50 5.36 -9.24
N TYR A 168 -16.77 5.05 -9.54
CA TYR A 168 -17.29 3.71 -9.41
C TYR A 168 -17.12 2.96 -10.75
N MET A 169 -16.29 1.92 -10.77
CA MET A 169 -15.93 1.16 -11.96
C MET A 169 -16.82 -0.07 -12.21
N GLY A 170 -17.89 -0.22 -11.42
CA GLY A 170 -18.83 -1.34 -11.51
C GLY A 170 -18.39 -2.57 -10.70
N ILE A 171 -19.07 -3.69 -10.93
CA ILE A 171 -18.74 -4.99 -10.32
C ILE A 171 -17.62 -5.65 -11.12
N ARG A 172 -16.61 -6.15 -10.40
CA ARG A 172 -15.48 -6.91 -10.95
C ARG A 172 -15.21 -8.11 -10.05
N SER A 173 -14.43 -9.08 -10.54
CA SER A 173 -14.04 -10.26 -9.75
C SER A 173 -12.64 -10.12 -9.18
N VAL A 174 -12.46 -10.58 -7.94
CA VAL A 174 -11.17 -10.86 -7.31
C VAL A 174 -11.20 -12.33 -6.89
N GLY A 175 -10.49 -13.18 -7.62
CA GLY A 175 -10.69 -14.63 -7.53
C GLY A 175 -12.13 -15.02 -7.86
N ASP A 176 -12.76 -15.74 -6.97
CA ASP A 176 -14.16 -16.20 -7.06
C ASP A 176 -15.18 -15.18 -6.49
N ARG A 177 -14.72 -14.05 -5.93
CA ARG A 177 -15.56 -13.05 -5.25
C ARG A 177 -15.95 -11.92 -6.19
N LYS A 178 -17.22 -11.50 -6.14
CA LYS A 178 -17.69 -10.28 -6.78
C LYS A 178 -17.39 -9.09 -5.87
N CYS A 179 -16.82 -8.05 -6.43
CA CYS A 179 -16.41 -6.87 -5.70
C CYS A 179 -16.87 -5.59 -6.39
N HIS A 180 -17.26 -4.61 -5.64
CA HIS A 180 -17.32 -3.22 -6.08
C HIS A 180 -15.91 -2.73 -6.34
N HIS A 181 -15.61 -2.27 -7.54
CA HIS A 181 -14.34 -1.70 -7.93
C HIS A 181 -14.43 -0.18 -7.91
N LEU A 182 -13.58 0.45 -7.12
CA LEU A 182 -13.47 1.91 -6.98
C LEU A 182 -12.08 2.35 -7.43
N LEU A 183 -12.00 3.53 -8.04
CA LEU A 183 -10.77 4.20 -8.43
C LEU A 183 -10.75 5.59 -7.80
N PHE A 184 -9.63 5.98 -7.22
CA PHE A 184 -9.41 7.30 -6.63
C PHE A 184 -8.13 7.92 -7.15
N ARG A 185 -8.18 9.24 -7.37
CA ARG A 185 -7.06 10.03 -7.85
C ARG A 185 -6.61 11.00 -6.75
N GLN A 186 -5.31 11.08 -6.56
CA GLN A 186 -4.62 12.09 -5.75
C GLN A 186 -3.50 12.73 -6.58
N GLU A 187 -2.88 13.77 -6.09
CA GLU A 187 -1.77 14.44 -6.79
C GLU A 187 -0.61 13.47 -7.08
N ASN A 188 -0.17 12.73 -6.08
CA ASN A 188 1.04 11.89 -6.10
C ASN A 188 0.77 10.40 -6.38
N ILE A 189 -0.44 9.91 -6.13
CA ILE A 189 -0.82 8.52 -6.37
C ILE A 189 -2.20 8.42 -7.02
N ASP A 190 -2.41 7.33 -7.76
CA ASP A 190 -3.74 6.80 -8.03
C ASP A 190 -3.90 5.50 -7.26
N TRP A 191 -5.09 5.27 -6.70
CA TRP A 191 -5.34 4.02 -6.02
C TRP A 191 -6.70 3.42 -6.35
N GLN A 192 -6.77 2.12 -6.30
CA GLN A 192 -7.96 1.35 -6.62
C GLN A 192 -8.23 0.38 -5.48
N ILE A 193 -9.50 0.20 -5.15
CA ILE A 193 -9.91 -0.77 -4.14
C ILE A 193 -11.07 -1.62 -4.64
N TRP A 194 -11.03 -2.90 -4.31
CA TRP A 194 -12.09 -3.86 -4.54
C TRP A 194 -12.70 -4.25 -3.20
N ILE A 195 -13.98 -3.95 -3.03
CA ILE A 195 -14.73 -4.19 -1.80
C ILE A 195 -15.76 -5.28 -2.08
N ASP A 196 -15.84 -6.27 -1.21
CA ASP A 196 -16.78 -7.39 -1.36
C ASP A 196 -18.20 -6.88 -1.60
N ALA A 197 -18.85 -7.40 -2.65
CA ALA A 197 -20.21 -7.02 -3.01
C ALA A 197 -21.28 -7.96 -2.43
N ASP A 198 -20.85 -9.17 -2.04
CA ASP A 198 -21.72 -10.21 -1.52
C ASP A 198 -21.36 -10.47 -0.04
N GLY A 199 -22.13 -9.91 0.90
CA GLY A 199 -21.89 -10.09 2.33
C GLY A 199 -21.32 -8.85 3.03
N GLN A 200 -20.30 -9.04 3.89
CA GLN A 200 -19.66 -7.90 4.57
C GLN A 200 -18.80 -7.12 3.58
N PRO A 201 -18.86 -5.78 3.54
CA PRO A 201 -18.08 -4.96 2.62
C PRO A 201 -16.59 -4.90 3.02
N LEU A 202 -15.91 -6.04 2.97
CA LEU A 202 -14.49 -6.16 3.30
C LEU A 202 -13.62 -5.81 2.09
N PRO A 203 -12.48 -5.13 2.27
CA PRO A 203 -11.51 -4.93 1.20
C PRO A 203 -10.91 -6.28 0.78
N ARG A 204 -10.83 -6.52 -0.54
CA ARG A 204 -10.30 -7.75 -1.13
C ARG A 204 -9.03 -7.53 -1.92
N LYS A 205 -8.90 -6.35 -2.52
CA LYS A 205 -7.71 -5.96 -3.28
C LYS A 205 -7.51 -4.45 -3.21
N LEU A 206 -6.26 -4.04 -3.16
CA LEU A 206 -5.84 -2.64 -3.28
C LEU A 206 -4.70 -2.56 -4.30
N VAL A 207 -4.72 -1.53 -5.12
CA VAL A 207 -3.60 -1.17 -6.00
C VAL A 207 -3.28 0.30 -5.77
N ILE A 208 -2.02 0.61 -5.53
CA ILE A 208 -1.50 1.99 -5.46
C ILE A 208 -0.50 2.14 -6.59
N THR A 209 -0.63 3.18 -7.41
CA THR A 209 0.32 3.57 -8.44
C THR A 209 1.00 4.87 -8.03
N TYR A 210 2.32 4.87 -7.88
CA TYR A 210 3.12 6.04 -7.48
C TYR A 210 3.47 6.86 -8.72
N LYS A 211 2.67 7.88 -9.01
CA LYS A 211 2.72 8.66 -10.27
C LYS A 211 4.00 9.47 -10.45
N LEU A 212 4.59 9.92 -9.36
CA LEU A 212 5.77 10.79 -9.37
C LEU A 212 7.09 10.01 -9.43
N GLU A 213 7.04 8.68 -9.22
CA GLU A 213 8.22 7.84 -9.26
C GLU A 213 8.52 7.32 -10.69
N PRO A 214 9.80 7.20 -11.06
CA PRO A 214 10.20 6.66 -12.37
C PRO A 214 9.60 5.27 -12.61
N GLY A 215 8.97 5.09 -13.78
CA GLY A 215 8.31 3.83 -14.14
C GLY A 215 6.95 3.62 -13.49
N GLN A 216 6.49 4.56 -12.65
CA GLN A 216 5.21 4.50 -11.94
C GLN A 216 5.01 3.14 -11.25
N PRO A 217 5.90 2.77 -10.30
CA PRO A 217 5.84 1.48 -9.62
C PRO A 217 4.52 1.30 -8.89
N GLN A 218 4.13 0.04 -8.72
CA GLN A 218 2.87 -0.29 -8.06
C GLN A 218 3.10 -1.07 -6.77
N TYR A 219 2.19 -0.83 -5.83
CA TYR A 219 1.91 -1.70 -4.71
C TYR A 219 0.56 -2.38 -4.97
N VAL A 220 0.54 -3.70 -5.04
CA VAL A 220 -0.68 -4.48 -5.24
C VAL A 220 -0.85 -5.41 -4.05
N ALA A 221 -1.98 -5.31 -3.35
CA ALA A 221 -2.30 -6.17 -2.21
C ALA A 221 -3.63 -6.90 -2.41
N THR A 222 -3.67 -8.17 -2.01
CA THR A 222 -4.89 -8.95 -1.83
C THR A 222 -5.07 -9.30 -0.37
N PHE A 223 -6.32 -9.30 0.09
CA PHE A 223 -6.68 -9.49 1.49
C PHE A 223 -7.52 -10.74 1.65
N ASP A 224 -7.04 -11.64 2.48
CA ASP A 224 -7.69 -12.90 2.78
C ASP A 224 -7.83 -13.10 4.30
N ASP A 225 -8.57 -14.13 4.68
CA ASP A 225 -8.71 -14.60 6.07
C ASP A 225 -9.16 -13.51 7.07
N TRP A 226 -9.99 -12.55 6.60
CA TRP A 226 -10.53 -11.53 7.49
C TRP A 226 -11.28 -12.13 8.67
N ASN A 227 -10.89 -11.69 9.88
CA ASN A 227 -11.62 -11.93 11.13
C ASN A 227 -11.69 -10.61 11.90
N LEU A 228 -12.89 -10.04 12.06
CA LEU A 228 -13.11 -8.77 12.75
C LEU A 228 -13.39 -8.93 14.27
N SER A 229 -13.23 -10.13 14.80
CA SER A 229 -13.33 -10.42 16.23
C SER A 229 -12.43 -11.59 16.64
N PRO A 230 -11.11 -11.53 16.35
CA PRO A 230 -10.20 -12.60 16.74
C PRO A 230 -10.08 -12.66 18.26
N THR A 231 -9.99 -13.87 18.80
CA THR A 231 -9.59 -14.05 20.20
C THR A 231 -8.08 -13.91 20.29
N VAL A 232 -7.62 -12.88 21.01
CA VAL A 232 -6.19 -12.54 21.11
C VAL A 232 -5.80 -12.39 22.58
N SER A 233 -4.65 -12.96 22.95
CA SER A 233 -4.08 -12.78 24.27
C SER A 233 -3.12 -11.57 24.33
N ALA A 234 -2.85 -11.05 25.52
CA ALA A 234 -1.92 -9.93 25.70
C ALA A 234 -0.48 -10.29 25.26
N GLU A 235 -0.11 -11.56 25.40
CA GLU A 235 1.20 -12.07 25.02
C GLU A 235 1.46 -11.97 23.51
N THR A 236 0.41 -11.92 22.68
CA THR A 236 0.53 -11.71 21.22
C THR A 236 1.26 -10.42 20.89
N PHE A 237 1.12 -9.40 21.71
CA PHE A 237 1.69 -8.06 21.48
C PHE A 237 2.96 -7.79 22.29
N ALA A 238 3.37 -8.76 23.11
CA ALA A 238 4.58 -8.66 23.92
C ALA A 238 5.79 -9.25 23.17
N PHE A 239 6.81 -8.44 22.94
CA PHE A 239 8.05 -8.92 22.35
C PHE A 239 8.87 -9.70 23.38
N SER A 240 9.38 -10.84 22.97
CA SER A 240 10.43 -11.58 23.66
C SER A 240 11.55 -11.88 22.68
N ALA A 241 12.76 -11.42 23.00
CA ALA A 241 13.90 -11.61 22.12
C ALA A 241 14.19 -13.09 21.89
N PRO A 242 14.28 -13.57 20.66
CA PRO A 242 14.70 -14.93 20.35
C PRO A 242 16.11 -15.20 20.88
N ALA A 243 16.42 -16.49 21.10
CA ALA A 243 17.77 -16.88 21.52
C ALA A 243 18.83 -16.39 20.51
N GLY A 244 19.86 -15.71 21.03
CA GLY A 244 20.94 -15.14 20.23
C GLY A 244 20.54 -13.90 19.40
N ALA A 245 19.38 -13.31 19.63
CA ALA A 245 18.99 -12.08 18.95
C ALA A 245 19.80 -10.90 19.51
N GLU A 246 20.28 -10.04 18.59
CA GLU A 246 21.08 -8.86 18.92
C GLU A 246 20.22 -7.59 18.81
N ALA A 247 20.32 -6.73 19.83
CA ALA A 247 19.68 -5.42 19.84
C ALA A 247 20.52 -4.42 19.04
N VAL A 248 19.89 -3.73 18.08
CA VAL A 248 20.51 -2.68 17.27
C VAL A 248 19.66 -1.42 17.29
N THR A 249 20.16 -0.32 16.72
CA THR A 249 19.35 0.90 16.55
C THR A 249 18.33 0.74 15.44
N MET A 250 17.23 1.49 15.47
CA MET A 250 16.21 1.45 14.41
C MET A 250 16.79 1.82 13.03
N PRO A 251 17.61 2.88 12.88
CA PRO A 251 18.28 3.15 11.59
C PRO A 251 19.12 1.99 11.09
N SER A 252 19.93 1.38 11.96
CA SER A 252 20.75 0.21 11.57
C SER A 252 19.90 -0.97 11.13
N LEU A 253 18.79 -1.26 11.83
CA LEU A 253 17.87 -2.34 11.46
C LEU A 253 17.23 -2.10 10.07
N LEU A 254 16.92 -0.85 9.74
CA LEU A 254 16.30 -0.46 8.48
C LEU A 254 17.32 -0.24 7.34
N GLY A 255 18.61 -0.50 7.58
CA GLY A 255 19.68 -0.29 6.58
C GLY A 255 19.96 1.18 6.28
N LYS A 256 19.54 2.09 7.18
CA LYS A 256 19.83 3.53 7.11
C LYS A 256 21.03 3.80 8.01
N GLU A 257 22.10 4.34 7.44
CA GLU A 257 23.25 4.77 8.26
C GLU A 257 22.83 5.92 9.19
N ALA A 258 23.35 5.91 10.42
CA ALA A 258 23.08 6.97 11.38
C ALA A 258 23.79 8.25 10.90
N GLY A 259 23.06 9.15 10.24
CA GLY A 259 23.55 10.50 9.96
C GLY A 259 23.51 10.97 8.49
N GLU A 260 22.41 10.78 7.78
CA GLU A 260 22.07 11.65 6.64
C GLU A 260 20.74 12.36 6.85
#